data_18f212e4c4c3b8325d4ff3b8e8a83103
#
_entry.id   18f212e4c4c3b8325d4ff3b8e8a83103
#
_cell.length_a   1.000
_cell.length_b   1.000
_cell.length_c   1.000
_cell.angle_alpha   90.00
_cell.angle_beta   90.00
_cell.angle_gamma   90.00
#
_symmetry.space_group_name_H-M   'P 1'
#
loop_
_entity.id
_entity.type
_entity.pdbx_description
1 polymer ?
#
loop_
_entity_poly.entity_id
_entity_poly.type
_entity_poly.pdbx_seq_one_letter_code
_entity_poly.pdbx_strand_id
1 'polypeptide(L)'
;MQTDVLVVGAGPAGCLAAVELAREGVNVLVVERSPFPREKVCGDGILEDSLEVLESVGLDGAVKEKAHPIRSILFVAPNGTECELEGNLFTLPRKELDALLLEEACSRGANFVGGVTVSEPLVQDGTCVGAVGFDQEGQKISITARLVLLATGANARILRVFGVLINRNHSAIGVRGYFRLTETIDESSMVVIYDRRLLPGYGWMFPLGQGIFNVGCGVFLDGGKKTARIGQNLKEFYKHVQPLSRHLQMAEQIEPIRAAPMRTGFQGARACAPGLLVLGEALGLTFPFIGEGVSSALESGRVAASVALEALEKNDFTSRILENYERDLRKKLDGRHKGYLAAQKLFHFKSFANLLITKAARNSSVRGVARQILLGQRDPEDVFSLRGMLKVLLYRCR
;
A
#
# COMPACT_ATOMS: atom_id res chain seq x y z
N MET A 1 -8.87 28.62 8.04
CA MET A 1 -9.41 28.08 6.77
C MET A 1 -10.68 27.30 7.09
N GLN A 2 -11.61 27.23 6.13
CA GLN A 2 -12.86 26.47 6.29
C GLN A 2 -13.12 25.65 5.03
N THR A 3 -13.60 24.42 5.19
CA THR A 3 -13.92 23.49 4.08
C THR A 3 -15.06 22.55 4.52
N ASP A 4 -15.71 21.85 3.59
CA ASP A 4 -16.65 20.78 3.94
C ASP A 4 -15.90 19.53 4.39
N VAL A 5 -14.89 19.10 3.64
CA VAL A 5 -14.08 17.91 3.95
C VAL A 5 -12.60 18.27 3.98
N LEU A 6 -11.94 17.98 5.11
CA LEU A 6 -10.50 18.09 5.27
C LEU A 6 -9.85 16.72 5.08
N VAL A 7 -8.98 16.59 4.08
CA VAL A 7 -8.17 15.40 3.85
C VAL A 7 -6.76 15.63 4.39
N VAL A 8 -6.32 14.84 5.33
CA VAL A 8 -4.99 14.91 5.93
C VAL A 8 -4.10 13.83 5.35
N GLY A 9 -3.24 14.20 4.41
CA GLY A 9 -2.32 13.32 3.68
C GLY A 9 -2.71 13.14 2.22
N ALA A 10 -1.80 13.51 1.31
CA ALA A 10 -1.94 13.42 -0.14
C ALA A 10 -1.29 12.14 -0.71
N GLY A 11 -1.57 10.98 -0.11
CA GLY A 11 -1.28 9.66 -0.68
C GLY A 11 -2.47 9.11 -1.46
N PRO A 12 -2.40 7.87 -2.01
CA PRO A 12 -3.44 7.30 -2.86
C PRO A 12 -4.84 7.33 -2.25
N ALA A 13 -4.97 7.01 -0.96
CA ALA A 13 -6.27 7.03 -0.27
C ALA A 13 -6.87 8.44 -0.17
N GLY A 14 -6.03 9.42 0.24
CA GLY A 14 -6.49 10.80 0.41
C GLY A 14 -6.80 11.48 -0.91
N CYS A 15 -5.92 11.31 -1.91
CA CYS A 15 -6.13 11.90 -3.23
C CYS A 15 -7.35 11.30 -3.93
N LEU A 16 -7.55 9.97 -3.89
CA LEU A 16 -8.73 9.38 -4.51
C LEU A 16 -10.03 9.84 -3.83
N ALA A 17 -10.06 9.90 -2.50
CA ALA A 17 -11.20 10.47 -1.80
C ALA A 17 -11.46 11.92 -2.23
N ALA A 18 -10.40 12.73 -2.40
CA ALA A 18 -10.52 14.12 -2.86
C ALA A 18 -11.02 14.20 -4.30
N VAL A 19 -10.56 13.33 -5.22
CA VAL A 19 -11.06 13.25 -6.60
C VAL A 19 -12.56 12.99 -6.63
N GLU A 20 -13.01 11.94 -5.92
CA GLU A 20 -14.41 11.54 -5.90
C GLU A 20 -15.31 12.62 -5.27
N LEU A 21 -14.88 13.22 -4.17
CA LEU A 21 -15.66 14.28 -3.50
C LEU A 21 -15.71 15.58 -4.31
N ALA A 22 -14.58 16.00 -4.89
CA ALA A 22 -14.53 17.22 -5.70
C ALA A 22 -15.36 17.08 -6.99
N ARG A 23 -15.39 15.89 -7.58
CA ARG A 23 -16.25 15.60 -8.73
C ARG A 23 -17.75 15.83 -8.44
N GLU A 24 -18.17 15.58 -7.20
CA GLU A 24 -19.55 15.82 -6.73
C GLU A 24 -19.77 17.27 -6.19
N GLY A 25 -18.80 18.18 -6.42
CA GLY A 25 -18.90 19.59 -6.06
C GLY A 25 -18.67 19.90 -4.58
N VAL A 26 -18.14 18.95 -3.79
CA VAL A 26 -17.81 19.16 -2.39
C VAL A 26 -16.58 20.07 -2.27
N ASN A 27 -16.61 21.05 -1.37
CA ASN A 27 -15.44 21.85 -1.06
C ASN A 27 -14.44 21.02 -0.22
N VAL A 28 -13.39 20.52 -0.90
CA VAL A 28 -12.35 19.67 -0.30
C VAL A 28 -11.05 20.43 -0.16
N LEU A 29 -10.43 20.32 1.02
CA LEU A 29 -9.07 20.78 1.26
C LEU A 29 -8.17 19.58 1.58
N VAL A 30 -7.16 19.34 0.76
CA VAL A 30 -6.10 18.37 1.00
C VAL A 30 -4.90 19.08 1.61
N VAL A 31 -4.41 18.57 2.76
CA VAL A 31 -3.17 19.06 3.37
C VAL A 31 -2.13 17.95 3.45
N GLU A 32 -0.88 18.26 3.14
CA GLU A 32 0.24 17.32 3.21
C GLU A 32 1.46 17.98 3.86
N ARG A 33 2.15 17.24 4.72
CA ARG A 33 3.33 17.76 5.45
C ARG A 33 4.54 18.02 4.56
N SER A 34 4.64 17.29 3.45
CA SER A 34 5.75 17.42 2.50
C SER A 34 5.32 18.26 1.30
N PRO A 35 6.20 19.07 0.72
CA PRO A 35 5.95 19.66 -0.59
C PRO A 35 5.85 18.56 -1.65
N PHE A 36 5.04 18.78 -2.69
CA PHE A 36 4.87 17.87 -3.82
C PHE A 36 5.68 18.32 -5.05
N PRO A 37 6.12 17.36 -5.88
CA PRO A 37 6.06 15.91 -5.73
C PRO A 37 7.02 15.38 -4.66
N ARG A 38 6.63 14.33 -3.91
CA ARG A 38 7.38 13.80 -2.77
C ARG A 38 7.73 12.33 -2.88
N GLU A 39 8.83 11.94 -2.24
CA GLU A 39 9.22 10.55 -2.11
C GLU A 39 8.37 9.78 -1.08
N LYS A 40 8.08 8.52 -1.39
CA LYS A 40 7.50 7.54 -0.46
C LYS A 40 8.17 6.19 -0.66
N VAL A 41 8.61 5.55 0.41
CA VAL A 41 9.18 4.20 0.33
C VAL A 41 8.11 3.21 -0.12
N CYS A 42 8.36 2.55 -1.25
CA CYS A 42 7.48 1.59 -1.92
C CYS A 42 8.29 0.72 -2.87
N GLY A 43 7.77 -0.44 -3.27
CA GLY A 43 8.29 -1.23 -4.39
C GLY A 43 7.87 -0.68 -5.76
N ASP A 44 6.96 0.31 -5.78
CA ASP A 44 6.46 1.01 -6.98
C ASP A 44 5.67 0.13 -7.96
N GLY A 45 5.31 -1.09 -7.56
CA GLY A 45 4.46 -1.97 -8.35
C GLY A 45 3.00 -1.51 -8.36
N ILE A 46 2.37 -1.54 -9.52
CA ILE A 46 0.95 -1.29 -9.75
C ILE A 46 0.34 -2.58 -10.28
N LEU A 47 -0.54 -3.17 -9.50
CA LEU A 47 -1.25 -4.39 -9.85
C LEU A 47 -2.58 -4.07 -10.56
N GLU A 48 -3.19 -5.08 -11.16
CA GLU A 48 -4.40 -4.94 -11.97
C GLU A 48 -5.56 -4.31 -11.20
N ASP A 49 -5.76 -4.69 -9.93
CA ASP A 49 -6.79 -4.12 -9.06
C ASP A 49 -6.58 -2.62 -8.75
N SER A 50 -5.33 -2.14 -8.72
CA SER A 50 -5.05 -0.70 -8.62
C SER A 50 -5.46 0.02 -9.91
N LEU A 51 -5.22 -0.60 -11.07
CA LEU A 51 -5.61 -0.03 -12.37
C LEU A 51 -7.11 0.06 -12.53
N GLU A 52 -7.88 -0.95 -12.08
CA GLU A 52 -9.35 -0.92 -12.10
C GLU A 52 -9.92 0.27 -11.31
N VAL A 53 -9.35 0.57 -10.14
CA VAL A 53 -9.76 1.74 -9.37
C VAL A 53 -9.36 3.04 -10.06
N LEU A 54 -8.16 3.12 -10.63
CA LEU A 54 -7.69 4.29 -11.38
C LEU A 54 -8.52 4.54 -12.64
N GLU A 55 -8.94 3.49 -13.35
CA GLU A 55 -9.84 3.57 -14.51
C GLU A 55 -11.19 4.19 -14.14
N SER A 56 -11.74 3.86 -12.97
CA SER A 56 -13.03 4.41 -12.51
C SER A 56 -13.02 5.94 -12.35
N VAL A 57 -11.85 6.55 -12.25
CA VAL A 57 -11.66 8.01 -12.18
C VAL A 57 -10.95 8.59 -13.41
N GLY A 58 -10.71 7.77 -14.46
CA GLY A 58 -10.13 8.19 -15.74
C GLY A 58 -8.61 8.41 -15.70
N LEU A 59 -7.90 7.84 -14.70
CA LEU A 59 -6.45 8.02 -14.52
C LEU A 59 -5.61 6.88 -15.07
N ASP A 60 -6.20 5.75 -15.45
CA ASP A 60 -5.45 4.57 -15.93
C ASP A 60 -4.62 4.88 -17.18
N GLY A 61 -5.13 5.68 -18.12
CA GLY A 61 -4.39 6.12 -19.31
C GLY A 61 -3.15 6.92 -18.96
N ALA A 62 -3.26 7.95 -18.12
CA ALA A 62 -2.14 8.78 -17.69
C ALA A 62 -1.10 7.99 -16.88
N VAL A 63 -1.55 7.02 -16.08
CA VAL A 63 -0.65 6.11 -15.35
C VAL A 63 0.09 5.19 -16.32
N LYS A 64 -0.59 4.55 -17.28
CA LYS A 64 0.02 3.64 -18.28
C LYS A 64 1.03 4.36 -19.19
N GLU A 65 0.79 5.63 -19.49
CA GLU A 65 1.72 6.44 -20.30
C GLU A 65 3.07 6.67 -19.61
N LYS A 66 3.06 6.87 -18.28
CA LYS A 66 4.28 7.13 -17.49
C LYS A 66 4.91 5.87 -16.91
N ALA A 67 4.13 4.81 -16.75
CA ALA A 67 4.56 3.58 -16.10
C ALA A 67 5.39 2.69 -17.04
N HIS A 68 6.33 1.94 -16.48
CA HIS A 68 7.03 0.89 -17.19
C HIS A 68 6.17 -0.39 -17.21
N PRO A 69 5.89 -0.96 -18.41
CA PRO A 69 5.04 -2.16 -18.52
C PRO A 69 5.77 -3.42 -18.08
N ILE A 70 5.07 -4.28 -17.35
CA ILE A 70 5.56 -5.55 -16.81
C ILE A 70 4.67 -6.68 -17.31
N ARG A 71 5.26 -7.75 -17.85
CA ARG A 71 4.56 -8.91 -18.40
C ARG A 71 4.39 -10.04 -17.39
N SER A 72 5.27 -10.10 -16.38
CA SER A 72 5.26 -11.21 -15.43
C SER A 72 5.90 -10.84 -14.09
N ILE A 73 5.67 -11.71 -13.10
CA ILE A 73 6.45 -11.72 -11.86
C ILE A 73 7.14 -13.07 -11.74
N LEU A 74 8.46 -13.06 -11.58
CA LEU A 74 9.28 -14.21 -11.28
C LEU A 74 9.42 -14.39 -9.77
N PHE A 75 8.87 -15.46 -9.23
CA PHE A 75 9.02 -15.86 -7.83
C PHE A 75 10.15 -16.86 -7.68
N VAL A 76 11.10 -16.54 -6.80
CA VAL A 76 12.25 -17.42 -6.49
C VAL A 76 12.07 -17.96 -5.07
N ALA A 77 11.99 -19.29 -4.95
CA ALA A 77 11.86 -19.99 -3.67
C ALA A 77 13.20 -20.05 -2.91
N PRO A 78 13.19 -20.32 -1.58
CA PRO A 78 14.43 -20.46 -0.79
C PRO A 78 15.38 -21.58 -1.25
N ASN A 79 14.92 -22.53 -2.04
CA ASN A 79 15.72 -23.60 -2.66
C ASN A 79 16.19 -23.29 -4.09
N GLY A 80 15.91 -22.07 -4.59
CA GLY A 80 16.24 -21.64 -5.94
C GLY A 80 15.25 -22.05 -7.02
N THR A 81 14.14 -22.71 -6.69
CA THR A 81 13.08 -23.01 -7.69
C THR A 81 12.42 -21.71 -8.11
N GLU A 82 12.24 -21.53 -9.41
CA GLU A 82 11.63 -20.39 -10.06
C GLU A 82 10.22 -20.72 -10.54
N CYS A 83 9.31 -19.77 -10.39
CA CYS A 83 7.95 -19.81 -10.92
C CYS A 83 7.55 -18.45 -11.45
N GLU A 84 7.28 -18.37 -12.72
CA GLU A 84 6.83 -17.16 -13.40
C GLU A 84 5.31 -17.14 -13.50
N LEU A 85 4.72 -16.00 -13.13
CA LEU A 85 3.29 -15.72 -13.26
C LEU A 85 3.09 -14.54 -14.22
N GLU A 86 2.46 -14.79 -15.34
CA GLU A 86 2.11 -13.76 -16.31
C GLU A 86 1.01 -12.82 -15.77
N GLY A 87 1.10 -11.54 -16.10
CA GLY A 87 0.12 -10.52 -15.74
C GLY A 87 0.34 -9.24 -16.54
N ASN A 88 -0.67 -8.40 -16.59
CA ASN A 88 -0.58 -7.06 -17.15
C ASN A 88 -0.38 -6.09 -15.98
N LEU A 89 0.88 -5.83 -15.65
CA LEU A 89 1.30 -5.10 -14.47
C LEU A 89 2.13 -3.89 -14.90
N PHE A 90 2.38 -2.99 -13.98
CA PHE A 90 3.20 -1.82 -14.24
C PHE A 90 4.07 -1.48 -13.04
N THR A 91 5.13 -0.72 -13.27
CA THR A 91 5.86 -0.03 -12.22
C THR A 91 5.85 1.46 -12.48
N LEU A 92 5.58 2.23 -11.43
CA LEU A 92 5.62 3.69 -11.47
C LEU A 92 6.09 4.20 -10.10
N PRO A 93 7.16 5.02 -10.05
CA PRO A 93 7.60 5.62 -8.81
C PRO A 93 6.46 6.34 -8.07
N ARG A 94 6.34 6.13 -6.77
CA ARG A 94 5.30 6.76 -5.96
C ARG A 94 5.30 8.28 -6.04
N LYS A 95 6.44 8.88 -6.29
CA LYS A 95 6.55 10.32 -6.55
C LYS A 95 5.68 10.76 -7.73
N GLU A 96 5.65 9.96 -8.79
CA GLU A 96 4.87 10.23 -9.99
C GLU A 96 3.41 9.82 -9.83
N LEU A 97 3.14 8.63 -9.29
CA LEU A 97 1.76 8.18 -9.06
C LEU A 97 0.99 9.12 -8.12
N ASP A 98 1.62 9.50 -6.99
CA ASP A 98 0.97 10.38 -6.02
C ASP A 98 0.76 11.80 -6.61
N ALA A 99 1.68 12.28 -7.49
CA ALA A 99 1.53 13.55 -8.19
C ALA A 99 0.34 13.52 -9.17
N LEU A 100 0.22 12.47 -9.99
CA LEU A 100 -0.93 12.30 -10.91
C LEU A 100 -2.26 12.31 -10.17
N LEU A 101 -2.34 11.59 -9.07
CA LEU A 101 -3.55 11.55 -8.24
C LEU A 101 -3.90 12.91 -7.64
N LEU A 102 -2.91 13.67 -7.18
CA LEU A 102 -3.12 14.99 -6.63
C LEU A 102 -3.50 16.01 -7.71
N GLU A 103 -2.83 15.97 -8.87
CA GLU A 103 -3.15 16.80 -10.02
C GLU A 103 -4.61 16.59 -10.45
N GLU A 104 -5.05 15.32 -10.51
CA GLU A 104 -6.46 15.01 -10.83
C GLU A 104 -7.42 15.55 -9.77
N ALA A 105 -7.11 15.39 -8.48
CA ALA A 105 -7.94 15.96 -7.41
C ALA A 105 -8.09 17.49 -7.55
N CYS A 106 -6.99 18.20 -7.83
CA CYS A 106 -7.00 19.64 -8.06
C CYS A 106 -7.76 20.03 -9.33
N SER A 107 -7.61 19.26 -10.43
CA SER A 107 -8.34 19.51 -11.68
C SER A 107 -9.85 19.37 -11.52
N ARG A 108 -10.30 18.54 -10.58
CA ARG A 108 -11.72 18.38 -10.20
C ARG A 108 -12.21 19.43 -9.20
N GLY A 109 -11.34 20.32 -8.73
CA GLY A 109 -11.72 21.43 -7.85
C GLY A 109 -11.32 21.25 -6.38
N ALA A 110 -10.58 20.21 -6.01
CA ALA A 110 -10.02 20.12 -4.66
C ALA A 110 -8.92 21.18 -4.47
N ASN A 111 -8.89 21.80 -3.29
CA ASN A 111 -7.81 22.68 -2.89
C ASN A 111 -6.66 21.90 -2.26
N PHE A 112 -5.41 22.29 -2.50
CA PHE A 112 -4.23 21.64 -1.93
C PHE A 112 -3.32 22.63 -1.22
N VAL A 113 -2.85 22.27 -0.03
CA VAL A 113 -1.82 23.01 0.70
C VAL A 113 -0.72 22.03 1.15
N GLY A 114 0.45 22.14 0.51
CA GLY A 114 1.66 21.38 0.89
C GLY A 114 2.42 22.07 2.03
N GLY A 115 3.26 21.29 2.74
CA GLY A 115 4.08 21.82 3.84
C GLY A 115 3.34 21.98 5.16
N VAL A 116 2.09 21.51 5.29
CA VAL A 116 1.30 21.61 6.53
C VAL A 116 1.38 20.33 7.34
N THR A 117 1.99 20.41 8.51
CA THR A 117 2.05 19.29 9.46
C THR A 117 0.90 19.39 10.45
N VAL A 118 -0.12 18.55 10.28
CA VAL A 118 -1.23 18.45 11.23
C VAL A 118 -0.71 17.87 12.55
N SER A 119 -1.11 18.47 13.67
CA SER A 119 -0.65 18.12 15.02
C SER A 119 -1.74 17.61 15.94
N GLU A 120 -2.96 18.12 15.84
CA GLU A 120 -4.08 17.80 16.74
C GLU A 120 -5.44 18.01 16.07
N PRO A 121 -6.52 17.31 16.53
CA PRO A 121 -7.88 17.56 16.09
C PRO A 121 -8.42 18.86 16.69
N LEU A 122 -9.36 19.51 15.97
CA LEU A 122 -10.33 20.40 16.56
C LEU A 122 -11.55 19.57 16.97
N VAL A 123 -11.93 19.63 18.23
CA VAL A 123 -13.06 18.84 18.78
C VAL A 123 -14.07 19.77 19.41
N GLN A 124 -15.35 19.59 19.05
CA GLN A 124 -16.48 20.27 19.65
C GLN A 124 -17.53 19.22 20.02
N ASP A 125 -17.98 19.22 21.28
CA ASP A 125 -18.99 18.27 21.79
C ASP A 125 -18.70 16.79 21.46
N GLY A 126 -17.42 16.39 21.54
CA GLY A 126 -16.97 15.03 21.23
C GLY A 126 -16.86 14.69 19.73
N THR A 127 -17.17 15.64 18.85
CA THR A 127 -17.09 15.49 17.39
C THR A 127 -15.85 16.18 16.84
N CYS A 128 -15.12 15.55 15.95
CA CYS A 128 -14.01 16.15 15.22
C CYS A 128 -14.57 17.14 14.19
N VAL A 129 -14.24 18.43 14.35
CA VAL A 129 -14.71 19.53 13.50
C VAL A 129 -13.56 20.21 12.75
N GLY A 130 -12.44 19.53 12.59
CA GLY A 130 -11.28 20.04 11.88
C GLY A 130 -9.95 19.60 12.49
N ALA A 131 -8.90 20.32 12.15
CA ALA A 131 -7.55 20.06 12.64
C ALA A 131 -6.74 21.36 12.83
N VAL A 132 -5.73 21.26 13.70
CA VAL A 132 -4.69 22.25 13.86
C VAL A 132 -3.37 21.67 13.35
N GLY A 133 -2.57 22.48 12.70
CA GLY A 133 -1.26 22.14 12.20
C GLY A 133 -0.32 23.35 12.21
N PHE A 134 0.85 23.13 11.62
CA PHE A 134 1.87 24.15 11.44
C PHE A 134 2.38 24.11 10.01
N ASP A 135 2.62 25.27 9.41
CA ASP A 135 3.32 25.39 8.13
C ASP A 135 4.84 25.18 8.28
N GLN A 136 5.57 25.41 7.19
CA GLN A 136 7.04 25.24 7.18
C GLN A 136 7.76 26.31 8.00
N GLU A 137 7.15 27.49 8.16
CA GLU A 137 7.63 28.61 8.98
C GLU A 137 7.28 28.44 10.46
N GLY A 138 6.54 27.37 10.82
CA GLY A 138 6.10 27.10 12.19
C GLY A 138 4.87 27.93 12.61
N GLN A 139 4.19 28.59 11.67
CA GLN A 139 2.96 29.34 11.97
C GLN A 139 1.81 28.36 12.19
N LYS A 140 1.02 28.63 13.23
CA LYS A 140 -0.15 27.81 13.57
C LYS A 140 -1.27 28.01 12.55
N ILE A 141 -1.74 26.91 11.96
CA ILE A 141 -2.85 26.88 11.02
C ILE A 141 -4.02 26.14 11.67
N SER A 142 -5.20 26.77 11.67
CA SER A 142 -6.46 26.15 12.11
C SER A 142 -7.38 25.97 10.91
N ILE A 143 -7.89 24.74 10.73
CA ILE A 143 -8.77 24.37 9.62
C ILE A 143 -10.03 23.75 10.21
N THR A 144 -11.18 24.37 9.96
CA THR A 144 -12.48 23.82 10.34
C THR A 144 -13.08 23.05 9.17
N ALA A 145 -13.72 21.92 9.46
CA ALA A 145 -14.36 21.07 8.48
C ALA A 145 -15.55 20.34 9.10
N ARG A 146 -16.53 19.97 8.29
CA ARG A 146 -17.66 19.13 8.71
C ARG A 146 -17.23 17.66 8.90
N LEU A 147 -16.24 17.21 8.11
CA LEU A 147 -15.68 15.87 8.18
C LEU A 147 -14.16 15.90 7.95
N VAL A 148 -13.41 15.09 8.70
CA VAL A 148 -11.96 14.93 8.53
C VAL A 148 -11.65 13.51 8.05
N LEU A 149 -10.82 13.39 7.00
CA LEU A 149 -10.32 12.13 6.47
C LEU A 149 -8.82 11.99 6.79
N LEU A 150 -8.44 11.07 7.69
CA LEU A 150 -7.05 10.82 8.04
C LEU A 150 -6.42 9.79 7.11
N ALA A 151 -5.69 10.26 6.10
CA ALA A 151 -4.93 9.45 5.13
C ALA A 151 -3.40 9.53 5.38
N THR A 152 -2.99 9.50 6.64
CA THR A 152 -1.62 9.85 7.11
C THR A 152 -0.60 8.72 6.98
N GLY A 153 -0.95 7.61 6.33
CA GLY A 153 -0.09 6.45 6.17
C GLY A 153 0.28 5.81 7.52
N ALA A 154 1.49 5.28 7.65
CA ALA A 154 1.92 4.55 8.84
C ALA A 154 2.13 5.43 10.10
N ASN A 155 1.75 6.70 10.10
CA ASN A 155 2.03 7.64 11.19
C ASN A 155 1.15 7.40 12.43
N ALA A 156 1.58 6.53 13.33
CA ALA A 156 0.88 6.21 14.57
C ALA A 156 0.73 7.40 15.55
N ARG A 157 1.60 8.44 15.45
CA ARG A 157 1.51 9.62 16.33
C ARG A 157 0.21 10.38 16.09
N ILE A 158 -0.13 10.65 14.84
CA ILE A 158 -1.37 11.37 14.48
C ILE A 158 -2.59 10.55 14.90
N LEU A 159 -2.63 9.25 14.63
CA LEU A 159 -3.72 8.37 15.05
C LEU A 159 -3.95 8.39 16.56
N ARG A 160 -2.86 8.48 17.35
CA ARG A 160 -2.93 8.59 18.82
C ARG A 160 -3.55 9.91 19.26
N VAL A 161 -3.10 11.00 18.68
CA VAL A 161 -3.57 12.35 19.04
C VAL A 161 -5.03 12.52 18.67
N PHE A 162 -5.47 11.94 17.52
CA PHE A 162 -6.88 11.91 17.14
C PHE A 162 -7.72 10.86 17.90
N GLY A 163 -7.13 10.14 18.84
CA GLY A 163 -7.83 9.19 19.71
C GLY A 163 -8.30 7.91 19.00
N VAL A 164 -7.85 7.61 17.79
CA VAL A 164 -8.28 6.45 17.01
C VAL A 164 -7.27 5.30 16.98
N LEU A 165 -6.08 5.47 17.53
CA LEU A 165 -5.05 4.43 17.53
C LEU A 165 -5.46 3.25 18.44
N ILE A 166 -5.48 2.03 17.87
CA ILE A 166 -5.69 0.77 18.62
C ILE A 166 -4.35 0.12 18.92
N ASN A 167 -3.52 -0.11 17.89
CA ASN A 167 -2.24 -0.77 18.03
C ASN A 167 -1.09 0.19 17.69
N ARG A 168 -0.11 0.30 18.60
CA ARG A 168 1.05 1.18 18.43
C ARG A 168 2.12 0.59 17.53
N ASN A 169 2.19 -0.72 17.41
CA ASN A 169 3.25 -1.41 16.71
C ASN A 169 3.03 -1.37 15.20
N HIS A 170 4.12 -1.17 14.47
CA HIS A 170 4.12 -1.45 13.04
C HIS A 170 4.17 -2.96 12.82
N SER A 171 3.55 -3.42 11.72
CA SER A 171 3.46 -4.85 11.40
C SER A 171 4.62 -5.31 10.53
N ALA A 172 5.25 -4.37 9.81
CA ALA A 172 6.34 -4.67 8.91
C ALA A 172 7.25 -3.44 8.72
N ILE A 173 8.43 -3.67 8.16
CA ILE A 173 9.36 -2.63 7.70
C ILE A 173 9.74 -2.99 6.27
N GLY A 174 9.63 -2.01 5.36
CA GLY A 174 10.14 -2.07 4.00
C GLY A 174 11.36 -1.16 3.84
N VAL A 175 12.29 -1.59 3.00
CA VAL A 175 13.48 -0.81 2.66
C VAL A 175 13.76 -0.95 1.18
N ARG A 176 14.09 0.17 0.51
CA ARG A 176 14.37 0.19 -0.91
C ARG A 176 15.45 1.20 -1.27
N GLY A 177 16.10 0.97 -2.40
CA GLY A 177 16.94 1.92 -3.13
C GLY A 177 16.67 1.84 -4.62
N TYR A 178 16.99 2.90 -5.35
CA TYR A 178 17.00 2.88 -6.81
C TYR A 178 18.43 2.67 -7.30
N PHE A 179 18.57 1.76 -8.26
CA PHE A 179 19.84 1.35 -8.81
C PHE A 179 19.79 1.36 -10.34
N ARG A 180 20.84 1.86 -10.96
CA ARG A 180 21.08 1.71 -12.39
C ARG A 180 21.98 0.50 -12.61
N LEU A 181 21.52 -0.47 -13.37
CA LEU A 181 22.31 -1.63 -13.73
C LEU A 181 23.11 -1.35 -15.02
N THR A 182 24.36 -1.78 -15.04
CA THR A 182 25.25 -1.61 -16.19
C THR A 182 25.12 -2.74 -17.20
N GLU A 183 24.58 -3.88 -16.76
CA GLU A 183 24.33 -5.05 -17.62
C GLU A 183 22.92 -4.97 -18.20
N THR A 184 22.74 -5.50 -19.42
CA THR A 184 21.42 -5.65 -20.03
C THR A 184 20.68 -6.79 -19.32
N ILE A 185 19.64 -6.42 -18.58
CA ILE A 185 18.76 -7.36 -17.89
C ILE A 185 17.36 -7.22 -18.49
N ASP A 186 16.61 -8.30 -18.47
CA ASP A 186 15.20 -8.27 -18.89
C ASP A 186 14.39 -7.35 -17.94
N GLU A 187 13.87 -6.27 -18.49
CA GLU A 187 13.04 -5.30 -17.80
C GLU A 187 11.54 -5.63 -17.90
N SER A 188 11.16 -6.74 -18.53
CA SER A 188 9.76 -7.14 -18.67
C SER A 188 9.18 -7.87 -17.47
N SER A 189 10.03 -8.26 -16.50
CA SER A 189 9.61 -9.07 -15.35
C SER A 189 10.03 -8.43 -14.02
N MET A 190 9.09 -8.35 -13.07
CA MET A 190 9.40 -8.13 -11.65
C MET A 190 10.01 -9.40 -11.06
N VAL A 191 10.95 -9.27 -10.14
CA VAL A 191 11.52 -10.41 -9.42
C VAL A 191 11.19 -10.31 -7.94
N VAL A 192 10.65 -11.38 -7.36
CA VAL A 192 10.36 -11.55 -5.92
C VAL A 192 11.12 -12.74 -5.39
N ILE A 193 11.96 -12.55 -4.38
CA ILE A 193 12.84 -13.57 -3.83
C ILE A 193 12.49 -13.86 -2.38
N TYR A 194 12.10 -15.09 -2.10
CA TYR A 194 11.93 -15.59 -0.74
C TYR A 194 13.25 -16.18 -0.23
N ASP A 195 13.87 -15.48 0.71
CA ASP A 195 15.09 -15.94 1.38
C ASP A 195 14.76 -16.34 2.82
N ARG A 196 15.40 -17.44 3.30
CA ARG A 196 15.19 -17.95 4.67
C ARG A 196 15.41 -16.92 5.78
N ARG A 197 16.21 -15.90 5.52
CA ARG A 197 16.53 -14.81 6.48
C ARG A 197 15.43 -13.77 6.58
N LEU A 198 14.61 -13.64 5.51
CA LEU A 198 13.52 -12.67 5.42
C LEU A 198 12.16 -13.26 5.73
N LEU A 199 11.99 -14.58 5.53
CA LEU A 199 10.69 -15.22 5.70
C LEU A 199 9.99 -14.82 7.02
N PRO A 200 8.70 -14.49 6.94
CA PRO A 200 7.76 -14.59 5.82
C PRO A 200 7.82 -13.43 4.83
N GLY A 201 8.73 -12.49 5.02
CA GLY A 201 9.01 -11.40 4.08
C GLY A 201 9.81 -11.86 2.86
N TYR A 202 10.15 -10.91 2.00
CA TYR A 202 10.83 -11.17 0.73
C TYR A 202 11.70 -10.00 0.29
N GLY A 203 12.60 -10.26 -0.66
CA GLY A 203 13.30 -9.24 -1.44
C GLY A 203 12.66 -9.04 -2.79
N TRP A 204 12.87 -7.89 -3.39
CA TRP A 204 12.37 -7.59 -4.74
C TRP A 204 13.40 -6.86 -5.58
N MET A 205 13.26 -7.00 -6.89
CA MET A 205 13.91 -6.19 -7.92
C MET A 205 12.88 -5.92 -9.01
N PHE A 206 12.42 -4.67 -9.09
CA PHE A 206 11.35 -4.26 -9.99
C PHE A 206 11.90 -3.22 -10.97
N PRO A 207 11.87 -3.51 -12.29
CA PRO A 207 12.34 -2.57 -13.29
C PRO A 207 11.44 -1.34 -13.37
N LEU A 208 12.04 -0.19 -13.64
CA LEU A 208 11.37 1.10 -13.86
C LEU A 208 11.63 1.63 -15.28
N GLY A 209 12.31 0.82 -16.10
CA GLY A 209 12.75 1.20 -17.44
C GLY A 209 14.13 1.86 -17.46
N GLN A 210 14.77 1.88 -18.63
CA GLN A 210 16.05 2.54 -18.89
C GLN A 210 17.21 2.05 -17.99
N GLY A 211 17.21 0.75 -17.64
CA GLY A 211 18.20 0.15 -16.75
C GLY A 211 18.05 0.52 -15.29
N ILE A 212 16.96 1.19 -14.90
CA ILE A 212 16.70 1.59 -13.52
C ILE A 212 15.81 0.56 -12.83
N PHE A 213 16.19 0.19 -11.61
CA PHE A 213 15.45 -0.80 -10.81
C PHE A 213 15.19 -0.28 -9.39
N ASN A 214 13.97 -0.50 -8.92
CA ASN A 214 13.63 -0.43 -7.50
C ASN A 214 14.02 -1.76 -6.85
N VAL A 215 15.01 -1.73 -5.97
CA VAL A 215 15.48 -2.93 -5.27
C VAL A 215 15.24 -2.76 -3.79
N GLY A 216 14.63 -3.77 -3.18
CA GLY A 216 14.28 -3.68 -1.77
C GLY A 216 14.03 -4.99 -1.09
N CYS A 217 13.68 -4.90 0.19
CA CYS A 217 13.15 -6.03 0.95
C CYS A 217 12.14 -5.57 2.00
N GLY A 218 11.22 -6.48 2.32
CA GLY A 218 10.25 -6.30 3.39
C GLY A 218 10.37 -7.40 4.43
N VAL A 219 10.22 -7.04 5.71
CA VAL A 219 10.20 -7.99 6.81
C VAL A 219 8.98 -7.74 7.67
N PHE A 220 8.21 -8.79 7.93
CA PHE A 220 7.09 -8.75 8.85
C PHE A 220 7.56 -8.94 10.29
N LEU A 221 6.99 -8.17 11.22
CA LEU A 221 7.41 -8.09 12.61
C LEU A 221 6.49 -8.95 13.48
N ASP A 222 6.99 -10.07 13.95
CA ASP A 222 6.29 -10.88 14.93
C ASP A 222 6.57 -10.34 16.35
N GLY A 223 5.64 -9.55 16.89
CA GLY A 223 5.71 -9.08 18.27
C GLY A 223 6.92 -8.22 18.65
N GLY A 224 7.53 -7.53 17.70
CA GLY A 224 8.53 -6.48 17.96
C GLY A 224 9.98 -6.94 18.18
N LYS A 225 10.30 -8.22 18.09
CA LYS A 225 11.63 -8.74 18.42
C LYS A 225 12.69 -8.66 17.31
N LYS A 226 12.32 -8.40 16.05
CA LYS A 226 13.28 -8.40 14.91
C LYS A 226 13.72 -7.01 14.43
N THR A 227 13.18 -5.93 14.98
CA THR A 227 13.34 -4.56 14.45
C THR A 227 14.76 -3.99 14.51
N ALA A 228 15.53 -4.30 15.55
CA ALA A 228 16.81 -3.63 15.80
C ALA A 228 17.95 -4.02 14.85
N ARG A 229 17.86 -5.16 14.16
CA ARG A 229 18.91 -5.66 13.25
C ARG A 229 18.67 -5.38 11.77
N ILE A 230 17.46 -5.04 11.38
CA ILE A 230 17.08 -4.98 9.95
C ILE A 230 17.64 -3.74 9.26
N GLY A 231 17.64 -2.58 9.91
CA GLY A 231 18.16 -1.35 9.31
C GLY A 231 19.67 -1.36 9.10
N GLN A 232 20.44 -2.06 9.96
CA GLN A 232 21.89 -2.21 9.83
C GLN A 232 22.28 -3.30 8.83
N ASN A 233 21.45 -4.35 8.69
CA ASN A 233 21.77 -5.52 7.85
C ASN A 233 21.30 -5.39 6.39
N LEU A 234 20.68 -4.29 5.99
CA LEU A 234 20.18 -4.14 4.63
C LEU A 234 21.25 -4.03 3.57
N LYS A 235 22.35 -3.33 3.87
CA LYS A 235 23.53 -3.34 2.98
C LYS A 235 24.13 -4.74 2.88
N GLU A 236 24.07 -5.53 3.96
CA GLU A 236 24.50 -6.93 3.94
C GLU A 236 23.49 -7.82 3.23
N PHE A 237 22.18 -7.55 3.35
CA PHE A 237 21.15 -8.29 2.63
C PHE A 237 21.35 -8.19 1.12
N TYR A 238 21.59 -7.00 0.58
CA TYR A 238 21.92 -6.82 -0.85
C TYR A 238 23.15 -7.60 -1.28
N LYS A 239 24.15 -7.76 -0.39
CA LYS A 239 25.35 -8.54 -0.69
C LYS A 239 25.13 -10.06 -0.70
N HIS A 240 24.07 -10.54 -0.06
CA HIS A 240 23.87 -11.97 0.20
C HIS A 240 22.68 -12.57 -0.54
N VAL A 241 21.85 -11.78 -1.24
CA VAL A 241 20.74 -12.30 -2.05
C VAL A 241 21.23 -12.61 -3.45
N GLN A 242 21.51 -13.86 -3.75
CA GLN A 242 21.69 -14.32 -5.13
C GLN A 242 20.29 -14.49 -5.75
N PRO A 243 20.07 -14.09 -7.00
CA PRO A 243 20.96 -13.55 -8.03
C PRO A 243 21.23 -12.05 -7.94
N LEU A 244 20.55 -11.30 -7.04
CA LEU A 244 20.68 -9.85 -6.91
C LEU A 244 22.12 -9.39 -6.61
N SER A 245 22.91 -10.20 -5.88
CA SER A 245 24.25 -9.79 -5.46
C SER A 245 25.22 -9.54 -6.61
N ARG A 246 25.13 -10.30 -7.73
CA ARG A 246 26.00 -10.10 -8.89
C ARG A 246 25.71 -8.80 -9.61
N HIS A 247 24.44 -8.53 -9.89
CA HIS A 247 24.02 -7.32 -10.59
C HIS A 247 24.19 -6.06 -9.75
N LEU A 248 23.99 -6.15 -8.42
CA LEU A 248 24.12 -5.01 -7.52
C LEU A 248 25.57 -4.65 -7.17
N GLN A 249 26.55 -5.54 -7.35
CA GLN A 249 27.95 -5.23 -7.14
C GLN A 249 28.48 -4.20 -8.13
N MET A 250 27.93 -4.19 -9.36
CA MET A 250 28.30 -3.29 -10.46
C MET A 250 27.26 -2.18 -10.66
N ALA A 251 26.22 -2.12 -9.85
CA ALA A 251 25.15 -1.17 -9.99
C ALA A 251 25.49 0.20 -9.39
N GLU A 252 25.11 1.24 -10.09
CA GLU A 252 25.14 2.62 -9.58
C GLU A 252 23.93 2.86 -8.68
N GLN A 253 24.14 3.21 -7.43
CA GLN A 253 23.06 3.64 -6.54
C GLN A 253 22.65 5.08 -6.90
N ILE A 254 21.42 5.27 -7.40
CA ILE A 254 20.93 6.57 -7.87
C ILE A 254 20.47 7.45 -6.70
N GLU A 255 19.82 6.84 -5.71
CA GLU A 255 19.30 7.54 -4.53
C GLU A 255 19.71 6.84 -3.23
N PRO A 256 19.70 7.55 -2.08
CA PRO A 256 19.92 6.93 -0.78
C PRO A 256 18.91 5.83 -0.48
N ILE A 257 19.37 4.74 0.12
CA ILE A 257 18.51 3.67 0.63
C ILE A 257 17.61 4.25 1.72
N ARG A 258 16.30 4.02 1.61
CA ARG A 258 15.28 4.52 2.53
C ARG A 258 14.49 3.37 3.14
N ALA A 259 14.14 3.53 4.41
CA ALA A 259 13.29 2.59 5.14
C ALA A 259 12.00 3.27 5.60
N ALA A 260 10.92 2.50 5.63
CA ALA A 260 9.66 2.96 6.21
C ALA A 260 8.93 1.81 6.92
N PRO A 261 8.26 2.12 8.04
CA PRO A 261 7.36 1.17 8.66
C PRO A 261 6.09 1.00 7.81
N MET A 262 5.46 -0.16 7.97
CA MET A 262 4.17 -0.49 7.36
C MET A 262 3.16 -0.97 8.42
N ARG A 263 1.87 -0.72 8.15
CA ARG A 263 0.76 -1.17 8.98
C ARG A 263 -0.13 -2.09 8.13
N THR A 264 -0.25 -3.33 8.57
CA THR A 264 -0.94 -4.38 7.80
C THR A 264 -2.07 -5.02 8.60
N GLY A 265 -2.95 -5.77 7.92
CA GLY A 265 -3.87 -6.69 8.56
C GLY A 265 -5.13 -6.06 9.13
N PHE A 266 -5.52 -4.88 8.70
CA PHE A 266 -6.71 -4.17 9.20
C PHE A 266 -6.67 -3.93 10.72
N GLN A 267 -5.47 -3.79 11.28
CA GLN A 267 -5.21 -3.67 12.70
C GLN A 267 -4.36 -2.43 12.96
N GLY A 268 -4.91 -1.45 13.53
CA GLY A 268 -4.07 -0.30 13.80
C GLY A 268 -4.81 0.90 14.32
N ALA A 269 -5.99 1.14 13.81
CA ALA A 269 -6.84 2.24 14.20
C ALA A 269 -8.32 1.84 14.15
N ARG A 270 -9.18 2.60 14.81
CA ARG A 270 -10.60 2.59 14.53
C ARG A 270 -10.84 3.23 13.18
N ALA A 271 -11.75 2.67 12.39
CA ALA A 271 -12.04 3.13 11.03
C ALA A 271 -12.73 4.50 11.03
N CYS A 272 -13.50 4.79 12.08
CA CYS A 272 -14.22 6.06 12.23
C CYS A 272 -14.32 6.50 13.70
N ALA A 273 -14.63 7.76 13.87
CA ALA A 273 -15.13 8.40 15.09
C ALA A 273 -16.07 9.55 14.66
N PRO A 274 -16.87 10.16 15.56
CA PRO A 274 -17.72 11.28 15.16
C PRO A 274 -16.90 12.37 14.46
N GLY A 275 -17.32 12.74 13.22
CA GLY A 275 -16.64 13.70 12.35
C GLY A 275 -15.30 13.25 11.75
N LEU A 276 -14.98 11.94 11.78
CA LEU A 276 -13.67 11.46 11.39
C LEU A 276 -13.71 10.07 10.72
N LEU A 277 -12.99 9.90 9.59
CA LEU A 277 -12.69 8.62 8.97
C LEU A 277 -11.16 8.41 8.87
N VAL A 278 -10.70 7.16 8.95
CA VAL A 278 -9.29 6.77 8.84
C VAL A 278 -9.09 5.90 7.59
N LEU A 279 -8.19 6.32 6.69
CA LEU A 279 -8.05 5.76 5.35
C LEU A 279 -6.68 5.09 5.12
N GLY A 280 -6.67 4.11 4.24
CA GLY A 280 -5.45 3.51 3.72
C GLY A 280 -4.56 2.87 4.78
N GLU A 281 -3.25 3.04 4.65
CA GLU A 281 -2.27 2.46 5.56
C GLU A 281 -2.43 2.95 7.02
N ALA A 282 -3.04 4.12 7.24
CA ALA A 282 -3.37 4.60 8.59
C ALA A 282 -4.32 3.64 9.33
N LEU A 283 -5.28 3.05 8.60
CA LEU A 283 -6.17 2.01 9.12
C LEU A 283 -5.49 0.61 9.16
N GLY A 284 -4.34 0.44 8.52
CA GLY A 284 -3.63 -0.84 8.43
C GLY A 284 -4.05 -1.67 7.22
N LEU A 285 -4.43 -1.05 6.11
CA LEU A 285 -4.97 -1.73 4.93
C LEU A 285 -3.92 -2.32 3.99
N THR A 286 -2.63 -2.11 4.20
CA THR A 286 -1.59 -2.84 3.45
C THR A 286 -1.80 -4.34 3.66
N PHE A 287 -1.89 -5.09 2.56
CA PHE A 287 -2.09 -6.53 2.63
C PHE A 287 -0.89 -7.21 3.29
N PRO A 288 -1.11 -8.05 4.32
CA PRO A 288 -0.04 -8.88 4.87
C PRO A 288 0.52 -9.79 3.79
N PHE A 289 1.72 -10.34 3.99
CA PHE A 289 2.44 -11.24 3.09
C PHE A 289 2.96 -10.59 1.80
N ILE A 290 2.10 -9.93 0.99
CA ILE A 290 2.54 -9.30 -0.28
C ILE A 290 3.01 -7.86 -0.10
N GLY A 291 2.68 -7.20 1.03
CA GLY A 291 3.06 -5.81 1.29
C GLY A 291 2.45 -4.79 0.32
N GLU A 292 1.47 -5.20 -0.48
CA GLU A 292 0.74 -4.33 -1.39
C GLU A 292 -0.26 -3.48 -0.60
N GLY A 293 -0.31 -2.18 -0.89
CA GLY A 293 -1.16 -1.25 -0.15
C GLY A 293 -1.70 -0.12 -1.02
N VAL A 294 -1.37 -0.07 -2.32
CA VAL A 294 -1.87 0.99 -3.22
C VAL A 294 -3.32 0.73 -3.57
N SER A 295 -3.69 -0.49 -3.99
CA SER A 295 -5.06 -0.85 -4.34
C SER A 295 -6.02 -0.70 -3.16
N SER A 296 -5.63 -1.24 -2.00
CA SER A 296 -6.44 -1.12 -0.78
C SER A 296 -6.57 0.33 -0.29
N ALA A 297 -5.54 1.16 -0.48
CA ALA A 297 -5.59 2.57 -0.16
C ALA A 297 -6.55 3.32 -1.09
N LEU A 298 -6.46 3.10 -2.40
CA LEU A 298 -7.37 3.66 -3.39
C LEU A 298 -8.82 3.26 -3.09
N GLU A 299 -9.08 1.96 -2.88
CA GLU A 299 -10.41 1.46 -2.54
C GLU A 299 -10.96 2.09 -1.26
N SER A 300 -10.11 2.28 -0.24
CA SER A 300 -10.51 2.95 1.00
C SER A 300 -10.91 4.41 0.76
N GLY A 301 -10.21 5.10 -0.14
CA GLY A 301 -10.54 6.47 -0.55
C GLY A 301 -11.91 6.54 -1.21
N ARG A 302 -12.19 5.61 -2.14
CA ARG A 302 -13.49 5.51 -2.83
C ARG A 302 -14.65 5.24 -1.88
N VAL A 303 -14.50 4.26 -0.99
CA VAL A 303 -15.53 3.94 0.01
C VAL A 303 -15.73 5.11 0.99
N ALA A 304 -14.64 5.76 1.42
CA ALA A 304 -14.73 6.92 2.31
C ALA A 304 -15.45 8.11 1.65
N ALA A 305 -15.21 8.36 0.36
CA ALA A 305 -15.90 9.40 -0.38
C ALA A 305 -17.41 9.13 -0.46
N SER A 306 -17.82 7.89 -0.78
CA SER A 306 -19.24 7.51 -0.82
C SER A 306 -19.94 7.75 0.53
N VAL A 307 -19.31 7.35 1.64
CA VAL A 307 -19.88 7.57 2.99
C VAL A 307 -19.85 9.04 3.40
N ALA A 308 -18.82 9.79 2.98
CA ALA A 308 -18.74 11.21 3.21
C ALA A 308 -19.87 11.97 2.49
N LEU A 309 -20.19 11.61 1.25
CA LEU A 309 -21.33 12.19 0.50
C LEU A 309 -22.65 11.90 1.20
N GLU A 310 -22.89 10.68 1.65
CA GLU A 310 -24.08 10.33 2.44
C GLU A 310 -24.16 11.17 3.75
N ALA A 311 -23.03 11.32 4.46
CA ALA A 311 -22.98 12.12 5.69
C ALA A 311 -23.24 13.62 5.44
N LEU A 312 -22.70 14.14 4.33
CA LEU A 312 -22.92 15.54 3.91
C LEU A 312 -24.38 15.80 3.53
N GLU A 313 -24.99 14.92 2.73
CA GLU A 313 -26.38 15.00 2.32
C GLU A 313 -27.33 14.96 3.52
N LYS A 314 -27.12 14.03 4.46
CA LYS A 314 -27.92 13.89 5.67
C LYS A 314 -27.57 14.87 6.77
N ASN A 315 -26.51 15.63 6.62
CA ASN A 315 -25.91 16.48 7.65
C ASN A 315 -25.70 15.73 8.99
N ASP A 316 -25.27 14.44 8.89
CA ASP A 316 -25.07 13.54 10.04
C ASP A 316 -23.66 12.96 10.00
N PHE A 317 -22.79 13.44 10.89
CA PHE A 317 -21.39 13.03 11.03
C PHE A 317 -21.16 12.16 12.27
N THR A 318 -22.22 11.57 12.80
CA THR A 318 -22.16 10.64 13.92
C THR A 318 -21.63 9.28 13.50
N SER A 319 -21.20 8.48 14.48
CA SER A 319 -20.79 7.08 14.23
C SER A 319 -21.86 6.27 13.48
N ARG A 320 -23.14 6.58 13.66
CA ARG A 320 -24.27 5.88 12.99
C ARG A 320 -24.12 5.84 11.47
N ILE A 321 -23.72 6.92 10.84
CA ILE A 321 -23.47 6.97 9.39
C ILE A 321 -22.05 6.51 9.08
N LEU A 322 -21.06 7.01 9.84
CA LEU A 322 -19.66 6.79 9.51
C LEU A 322 -19.20 5.33 9.68
N GLU A 323 -19.86 4.51 10.49
CA GLU A 323 -19.59 3.07 10.61
C GLU A 323 -19.91 2.28 9.33
N ASN A 324 -20.74 2.84 8.42
CA ASN A 324 -20.94 2.29 7.08
C ASN A 324 -19.61 2.13 6.33
N TYR A 325 -18.65 3.04 6.55
CA TYR A 325 -17.32 2.96 5.95
C TYR A 325 -16.60 1.65 6.30
N GLU A 326 -16.49 1.31 7.58
CA GLU A 326 -15.83 0.06 7.98
C GLU A 326 -16.59 -1.16 7.45
N ARG A 327 -17.91 -1.16 7.55
CA ARG A 327 -18.75 -2.26 7.06
C ARG A 327 -18.53 -2.51 5.56
N ASP A 328 -18.56 -1.47 4.75
CA ASP A 328 -18.49 -1.61 3.29
C ASP A 328 -17.07 -1.90 2.81
N LEU A 329 -16.06 -1.34 3.51
CA LEU A 329 -14.66 -1.64 3.26
C LEU A 329 -14.33 -3.11 3.60
N ARG A 330 -14.84 -3.62 4.72
CA ARG A 330 -14.65 -5.04 5.09
C ARG A 330 -15.28 -6.00 4.11
N LYS A 331 -16.45 -5.70 3.55
CA LYS A 331 -17.06 -6.52 2.50
C LYS A 331 -16.15 -6.70 1.30
N LYS A 332 -15.34 -5.68 0.98
CA LYS A 332 -14.45 -5.69 -0.19
C LYS A 332 -13.08 -6.31 0.09
N LEU A 333 -12.53 -6.13 1.30
CA LEU A 333 -11.13 -6.42 1.58
C LEU A 333 -10.89 -7.57 2.57
N ASP A 334 -11.87 -7.99 3.40
CA ASP A 334 -11.66 -8.95 4.48
C ASP A 334 -11.17 -10.31 3.98
N GLY A 335 -11.73 -10.84 2.89
CA GLY A 335 -11.30 -12.13 2.29
C GLY A 335 -9.82 -12.11 1.92
N ARG A 336 -9.40 -11.04 1.24
CA ARG A 336 -7.99 -10.87 0.86
C ARG A 336 -7.07 -10.71 2.07
N HIS A 337 -7.46 -9.91 3.07
CA HIS A 337 -6.68 -9.74 4.30
C HIS A 337 -6.52 -11.05 5.07
N LYS A 338 -7.59 -11.82 5.27
CA LYS A 338 -7.57 -13.12 5.95
C LYS A 338 -6.71 -14.14 5.20
N GLY A 339 -6.88 -14.22 3.89
CA GLY A 339 -6.12 -15.13 3.04
C GLY A 339 -4.62 -14.82 3.03
N TYR A 340 -4.24 -13.55 2.87
CA TYR A 340 -2.83 -13.16 2.92
C TYR A 340 -2.23 -13.30 4.33
N LEU A 341 -3.01 -13.08 5.40
CA LEU A 341 -2.53 -13.35 6.76
C LEU A 341 -2.27 -14.84 6.99
N ALA A 342 -3.12 -15.72 6.45
CA ALA A 342 -2.90 -17.17 6.49
C ALA A 342 -1.65 -17.56 5.68
N ALA A 343 -1.47 -17.00 4.47
CA ALA A 343 -0.28 -17.19 3.66
C ALA A 343 0.99 -16.76 4.42
N GLN A 344 0.98 -15.58 5.04
CA GLN A 344 2.11 -15.09 5.83
C GLN A 344 2.52 -16.06 6.95
N LYS A 345 1.55 -16.62 7.68
CA LYS A 345 1.82 -17.62 8.73
C LYS A 345 2.47 -18.88 8.18
N LEU A 346 2.04 -19.36 7.01
CA LEU A 346 2.56 -20.56 6.37
C LEU A 346 3.96 -20.35 5.80
N PHE A 347 4.23 -19.17 5.24
CA PHE A 347 5.54 -18.82 4.68
C PHE A 347 6.62 -18.56 5.74
N HIS A 348 6.31 -18.59 7.02
CA HIS A 348 7.34 -18.73 8.06
C HIS A 348 8.16 -20.02 7.91
N PHE A 349 7.58 -21.04 7.32
CA PHE A 349 8.23 -22.32 7.09
C PHE A 349 8.80 -22.37 5.67
N LYS A 350 10.15 -22.36 5.55
CA LYS A 350 10.84 -22.46 4.24
C LYS A 350 10.39 -23.67 3.42
N SER A 351 10.08 -24.79 4.08
CA SER A 351 9.58 -26.01 3.43
C SER A 351 8.25 -25.78 2.73
N PHE A 352 7.36 -24.99 3.32
CA PHE A 352 6.09 -24.64 2.72
C PHE A 352 6.28 -23.71 1.51
N ALA A 353 7.12 -22.67 1.63
CA ALA A 353 7.45 -21.78 0.52
C ALA A 353 8.03 -22.57 -0.67
N ASN A 354 9.00 -23.45 -0.40
CA ASN A 354 9.57 -24.33 -1.42
C ASN A 354 8.51 -25.22 -2.06
N LEU A 355 7.65 -25.87 -1.26
CA LEU A 355 6.59 -26.75 -1.75
C LEU A 355 5.63 -26.02 -2.67
N LEU A 356 5.12 -24.87 -2.24
CA LEU A 356 4.10 -24.14 -2.98
C LEU A 356 4.65 -23.59 -4.30
N ILE A 357 5.81 -22.94 -4.27
CA ILE A 357 6.44 -22.39 -5.47
C ILE A 357 6.84 -23.50 -6.44
N THR A 358 7.41 -24.62 -5.94
CA THR A 358 7.74 -25.77 -6.80
C THR A 358 6.49 -26.40 -7.43
N LYS A 359 5.38 -26.49 -6.68
CA LYS A 359 4.12 -26.97 -7.26
C LYS A 359 3.58 -26.04 -8.34
N ALA A 360 3.59 -24.74 -8.11
CA ALA A 360 3.16 -23.76 -9.10
C ALA A 360 4.05 -23.78 -10.35
N ALA A 361 5.35 -23.97 -10.20
CA ALA A 361 6.29 -24.11 -11.31
C ALA A 361 6.00 -25.33 -12.19
N ARG A 362 5.61 -26.46 -11.57
CA ARG A 362 5.45 -27.76 -12.24
C ARG A 362 4.00 -28.11 -12.61
N ASN A 363 3.02 -27.38 -12.12
CA ASN A 363 1.59 -27.70 -12.32
C ASN A 363 0.85 -26.46 -12.81
N SER A 364 0.35 -26.52 -14.05
CA SER A 364 -0.36 -25.41 -14.70
C SER A 364 -1.63 -24.98 -13.96
N SER A 365 -2.38 -25.92 -13.35
CA SER A 365 -3.58 -25.58 -12.58
C SER A 365 -3.25 -24.80 -11.30
N VAL A 366 -2.19 -25.21 -10.57
CA VAL A 366 -1.71 -24.47 -9.37
C VAL A 366 -1.18 -23.09 -9.77
N ARG A 367 -0.42 -23.03 -10.87
CA ARG A 367 0.07 -21.77 -11.44
C ARG A 367 -1.08 -20.84 -11.84
N GLY A 368 -2.11 -21.37 -12.50
CA GLY A 368 -3.32 -20.62 -12.86
C GLY A 368 -4.03 -20.03 -11.65
N VAL A 369 -4.17 -20.80 -10.56
CA VAL A 369 -4.76 -20.30 -9.31
C VAL A 369 -3.89 -19.20 -8.68
N ALA A 370 -2.57 -19.39 -8.64
CA ALA A 370 -1.64 -18.37 -8.12
C ALA A 370 -1.73 -17.07 -8.95
N ARG A 371 -1.84 -17.20 -10.28
CA ARG A 371 -2.03 -16.06 -11.19
C ARG A 371 -3.36 -15.32 -10.92
N GLN A 372 -4.47 -16.04 -10.75
CA GLN A 372 -5.76 -15.43 -10.41
C GLN A 372 -5.70 -14.62 -9.11
N ILE A 373 -4.99 -15.12 -8.08
CA ILE A 373 -4.79 -14.40 -6.82
C ILE A 373 -3.95 -13.14 -7.05
N LEU A 374 -2.87 -13.23 -7.82
CA LEU A 374 -1.99 -12.11 -8.15
C LEU A 374 -2.76 -10.99 -8.86
N LEU A 375 -3.65 -11.33 -9.77
CA LEU A 375 -4.47 -10.40 -10.54
C LEU A 375 -5.75 -9.94 -9.82
N GLY A 376 -5.94 -10.27 -8.54
CA GLY A 376 -7.13 -9.89 -7.79
C GLY A 376 -8.43 -10.61 -8.18
N GLN A 377 -8.37 -11.55 -9.14
CA GLN A 377 -9.51 -12.29 -9.69
C GLN A 377 -10.01 -13.41 -8.77
N ARG A 378 -9.26 -13.71 -7.72
CA ARG A 378 -9.58 -14.74 -6.73
C ARG A 378 -9.07 -14.36 -5.36
N ASP A 379 -9.90 -14.58 -4.34
CA ASP A 379 -9.49 -14.34 -2.96
C ASP A 379 -8.44 -15.37 -2.50
N PRO A 380 -7.32 -14.91 -1.90
CA PRO A 380 -6.33 -15.83 -1.32
C PRO A 380 -6.92 -16.68 -0.19
N GLU A 381 -8.00 -16.28 0.48
CA GLU A 381 -8.70 -17.07 1.49
C GLU A 381 -9.19 -18.41 0.93
N ASP A 382 -9.63 -18.46 -0.32
CA ASP A 382 -10.04 -19.70 -1.00
C ASP A 382 -8.92 -20.75 -1.08
N VAL A 383 -7.67 -20.31 -1.14
CA VAL A 383 -6.48 -21.16 -1.28
C VAL A 383 -5.84 -21.46 0.06
N PHE A 384 -5.68 -20.42 0.90
CA PHE A 384 -4.98 -20.55 2.18
C PHE A 384 -5.89 -20.94 3.35
N SER A 385 -7.17 -21.26 3.09
CA SER A 385 -8.03 -22.00 4.02
C SER A 385 -7.64 -23.48 4.09
N LEU A 386 -8.00 -24.18 5.16
CA LEU A 386 -7.73 -25.62 5.29
C LEU A 386 -8.26 -26.44 4.10
N ARG A 387 -9.46 -26.13 3.62
CA ARG A 387 -10.08 -26.79 2.45
C ARG A 387 -9.34 -26.46 1.16
N GLY A 388 -8.94 -25.21 0.97
CA GLY A 388 -8.20 -24.75 -0.20
C GLY A 388 -6.82 -25.39 -0.28
N MET A 389 -6.09 -25.42 0.83
CA MET A 389 -4.78 -26.07 0.91
C MET A 389 -4.84 -27.56 0.60
N LEU A 390 -5.83 -28.29 1.12
CA LEU A 390 -6.02 -29.70 0.77
C LEU A 390 -6.23 -29.88 -0.73
N LYS A 391 -7.03 -29.02 -1.38
CA LYS A 391 -7.21 -29.06 -2.84
C LYS A 391 -5.88 -28.82 -3.57
N VAL A 392 -5.13 -27.77 -3.21
CA VAL A 392 -3.83 -27.45 -3.82
C VAL A 392 -2.82 -28.60 -3.63
N LEU A 393 -2.81 -29.24 -2.45
CA LEU A 393 -1.92 -30.37 -2.17
C LEU A 393 -2.31 -31.63 -2.96
N LEU A 394 -3.61 -31.84 -3.21
CA LEU A 394 -4.14 -32.98 -3.95
C LEU A 394 -4.04 -32.83 -5.48
N TYR A 395 -3.78 -31.62 -6.01
CA TYR A 395 -3.51 -31.48 -7.44
C TYR A 395 -2.30 -32.36 -7.83
N ARG A 396 -2.58 -33.46 -8.53
CA ARG A 396 -1.53 -34.31 -9.08
C ARG A 396 -0.88 -33.61 -10.26
N CYS A 397 0.45 -33.66 -10.35
CA CYS A 397 1.14 -33.31 -11.58
C CYS A 397 0.65 -34.24 -12.69
N ARG A 398 -0.06 -33.69 -13.67
CA ARG A 398 -0.30 -34.35 -14.97
C ARG A 398 0.77 -33.91 -15.94
#